data_69f14f356a4b25f9c7a822a756cbc969
#
_entry.id   69f14f356a4b25f9c7a822a756cbc969
#
_cell.length_a   1.000
_cell.length_b   1.000
_cell.length_c   1.000
_cell.angle_alpha   90.00
_cell.angle_beta   90.00
_cell.angle_gamma   90.00
#
_symmetry.space_group_name_H-M   'P 1'
#
loop_
_entity.id
_entity.type
_entity.pdbx_description
1 polymer ?
#
loop_
_entity_poly.entity_id
_entity_poly.type
_entity_poly.pdbx_seq_one_letter_code
_entity_poly.pdbx_strand_id
1 'polypeptide(L)'
;MKISISANAPPWKRQEFAEQLTYVQEAERMGADTVWTLEGWGQDAVTPLAYLAARTHKIKLGTAIMQVTARAPAMTAMTAMTLSALSEGRFILGL
;
A
#
# COMPACT_ATOMS: atom_id res chain seq x y z
N MET A 1 15.45 -3.18 -15.32
CA MET A 1 14.46 -4.13 -14.74
C MET A 1 13.79 -3.45 -13.56
N LYS A 2 12.47 -3.54 -13.46
CA LYS A 2 11.72 -3.00 -12.32
C LYS A 2 11.46 -4.12 -11.32
N ILE A 3 11.77 -3.89 -10.06
CA ILE A 3 11.53 -4.84 -8.98
C ILE A 3 10.43 -4.29 -8.10
N SER A 4 9.41 -5.11 -7.87
CA SER A 4 8.32 -4.81 -6.94
C SER A 4 8.40 -5.72 -5.72
N ILE A 5 7.92 -5.22 -4.61
CA ILE A 5 7.88 -5.96 -3.35
C ILE A 5 6.44 -6.06 -2.83
N SER A 6 6.21 -6.99 -1.94
CA SER A 6 4.93 -7.15 -1.25
C SER A 6 5.10 -6.81 0.22
N ALA A 7 4.17 -6.05 0.75
CA ALA A 7 4.14 -5.66 2.15
C ALA A 7 2.83 -6.13 2.79
N ASN A 8 2.83 -7.35 3.28
CA ASN A 8 1.69 -7.98 3.95
C ASN A 8 2.15 -8.55 5.27
N ALA A 9 1.74 -7.94 6.35
CA ALA A 9 1.99 -8.45 7.69
C ALA A 9 0.66 -8.86 8.34
N PRO A 10 0.64 -9.90 9.15
CA PRO A 10 -0.51 -10.17 10.01
C PRO A 10 -0.76 -8.95 10.90
N PRO A 11 -2.00 -8.43 10.98
CA PRO A 11 -2.27 -7.10 11.53
C PRO A 11 -2.42 -7.06 13.05
N TRP A 12 -1.70 -7.89 13.77
CA TRP A 12 -1.97 -8.08 15.19
C TRP A 12 -1.14 -7.24 16.13
N LYS A 13 0.00 -6.70 15.66
CA LYS A 13 0.89 -5.91 16.51
C LYS A 13 1.45 -4.71 15.77
N ARG A 14 1.47 -3.58 16.45
CA ARG A 14 2.07 -2.35 15.93
C ARG A 14 3.52 -2.53 15.50
N GLN A 15 4.27 -3.37 16.19
CA GLN A 15 5.66 -3.64 15.88
C GLN A 15 5.83 -4.24 14.48
N GLU A 16 4.92 -5.10 14.05
CA GLU A 16 4.95 -5.71 12.72
C GLU A 16 4.79 -4.67 11.61
N PHE A 17 3.94 -3.68 11.82
CA PHE A 17 3.82 -2.56 10.89
C PHE A 17 5.06 -1.66 10.87
N ALA A 18 5.72 -1.46 12.01
CA ALA A 18 6.96 -0.72 12.08
C ALA A 18 8.10 -1.44 11.35
N GLU A 19 8.19 -2.76 11.49
CA GLU A 19 9.17 -3.59 10.76
C GLU A 19 8.88 -3.59 9.26
N GLN A 20 7.62 -3.67 8.87
CA GLN A 20 7.19 -3.58 7.49
C GLN A 20 7.53 -2.22 6.87
N LEU A 21 7.33 -1.13 7.62
CA LEU A 21 7.73 0.20 7.18
C LEU A 21 9.24 0.28 6.94
N THR A 22 10.04 -0.21 7.87
CA THR A 22 11.50 -0.25 7.73
C THR A 22 11.91 -1.04 6.48
N TYR A 23 11.29 -2.18 6.24
CA TYR A 23 11.52 -3.01 5.06
C TYR A 23 11.20 -2.23 3.76
N VAL A 24 10.06 -1.55 3.71
CA VAL A 24 9.65 -0.78 2.53
C VAL A 24 10.56 0.43 2.29
N GLN A 25 10.95 1.14 3.35
CA GLN A 25 11.87 2.27 3.25
C GLN A 25 13.24 1.83 2.74
N GLU A 26 13.73 0.69 3.20
CA GLU A 26 14.99 0.14 2.73
C GLU A 26 14.89 -0.29 1.25
N ALA A 27 13.79 -0.92 0.86
CA ALA A 27 13.53 -1.29 -0.53
C ALA A 27 13.45 -0.03 -1.43
N GLU A 28 12.79 1.03 -0.96
CA GLU A 28 12.76 2.32 -1.66
C GLU A 28 14.17 2.89 -1.85
N ARG A 29 14.97 2.86 -0.81
CA ARG A 29 16.37 3.32 -0.86
C ARG A 29 17.20 2.52 -1.87
N MET A 30 16.92 1.23 -2.02
CA MET A 30 17.57 0.34 -2.98
C MET A 30 17.01 0.44 -4.40
N GLY A 31 15.98 1.25 -4.63
CA GLY A 31 15.42 1.50 -5.96
C GLY A 31 14.26 0.58 -6.36
N ALA A 32 13.57 -0.07 -5.42
CA ALA A 32 12.37 -0.81 -5.73
C ALA A 32 11.30 0.11 -6.36
N ASP A 33 10.60 -0.39 -7.39
CA ASP A 33 9.64 0.41 -8.16
C ASP A 33 8.29 0.53 -7.44
N THR A 34 7.77 -0.56 -6.92
CA THR A 34 6.41 -0.59 -6.37
C THR A 34 6.33 -1.50 -5.15
N VAL A 35 5.57 -1.09 -4.15
CA VAL A 35 5.14 -1.95 -3.04
C VAL A 35 3.65 -2.27 -3.19
N TRP A 36 3.31 -3.54 -3.04
CA TRP A 36 1.95 -4.04 -3.16
C TRP A 36 1.41 -4.49 -1.81
N THR A 37 0.19 -4.09 -1.49
CA THR A 37 -0.59 -4.65 -0.38
C THR A 37 -1.79 -5.42 -0.91
N LEU A 38 -2.28 -6.36 -0.14
CA LEU A 38 -3.46 -7.14 -0.51
C LEU A 38 -4.51 -7.10 0.59
N GLU A 39 -5.74 -7.44 0.21
CA GLU A 39 -6.82 -7.69 1.17
C GLU A 39 -6.97 -9.19 1.39
N GLY A 40 -6.78 -9.61 2.62
CA GLY A 40 -7.00 -10.98 3.06
C GLY A 40 -7.71 -10.97 4.40
N TRP A 41 -7.90 -12.13 4.97
CA TRP A 41 -8.50 -12.23 6.29
C TRP A 41 -7.61 -11.55 7.34
N GLY A 42 -8.15 -10.50 7.94
CA GLY A 42 -7.49 -9.76 9.02
C GLY A 42 -6.76 -8.48 8.62
N GLN A 43 -6.59 -8.18 7.33
CA GLN A 43 -5.96 -6.95 6.88
C GLN A 43 -6.65 -6.39 5.62
N ASP A 44 -6.92 -5.08 5.63
CA ASP A 44 -7.28 -4.35 4.42
C ASP A 44 -6.04 -3.87 3.67
N ALA A 45 -6.19 -3.53 2.40
CA ALA A 45 -5.08 -3.06 1.58
C ALA A 45 -4.81 -1.56 1.74
N VAL A 46 -5.84 -0.79 2.07
CA VAL A 46 -5.83 0.68 2.02
C VAL A 46 -5.10 1.30 3.21
N THR A 47 -5.43 0.82 4.41
CA THR A 47 -4.90 1.41 5.65
C THR A 47 -3.37 1.30 5.73
N PRO A 48 -2.76 0.14 5.45
CA PRO A 48 -1.30 0.05 5.39
C PRO A 48 -0.69 0.94 4.31
N LEU A 49 -1.33 1.07 3.14
CA LEU A 49 -0.80 1.94 2.07
C LEU A 49 -0.81 3.41 2.46
N ALA A 50 -1.86 3.88 3.15
CA ALA A 50 -1.89 5.25 3.65
C ALA A 50 -0.75 5.52 4.65
N TYR A 51 -0.48 4.55 5.52
CA TYR A 51 0.65 4.62 6.46
C TYR A 51 1.99 4.66 5.74
N LEU A 52 2.19 3.81 4.73
CA LEU A 52 3.40 3.80 3.92
C LEU A 52 3.56 5.07 3.08
N ALA A 53 2.46 5.60 2.54
CA ALA A 53 2.48 6.83 1.74
C ALA A 53 3.04 8.02 2.52
N ALA A 54 2.71 8.11 3.81
CA ALA A 54 3.19 9.18 4.68
C ALA A 54 4.69 9.07 5.03
N ARG A 55 5.29 7.93 4.81
CA ARG A 55 6.65 7.60 5.26
C ARG A 55 7.59 7.20 4.13
N THR A 56 7.16 7.30 2.88
CA THR A 56 7.93 7.02 1.68
C THR A 56 7.83 8.19 0.71
N HIS A 57 8.75 8.28 -0.26
CA HIS A 57 8.85 9.45 -1.14
C HIS A 57 8.85 9.13 -2.63
N LYS A 58 9.30 7.94 -3.04
CA LYS A 58 9.49 7.59 -4.46
C LYS A 58 8.77 6.32 -4.87
N ILE A 59 8.75 5.31 -4.00
CA ILE A 59 8.17 4.01 -4.31
C ILE A 59 6.66 4.15 -4.60
N LYS A 60 6.20 3.51 -5.65
CA LYS A 60 4.77 3.43 -5.96
C LYS A 60 4.07 2.51 -4.98
N LEU A 61 2.80 2.78 -4.75
CA LEU A 61 1.99 2.13 -3.73
C LEU A 61 0.77 1.51 -4.40
N GLY A 62 0.66 0.20 -4.43
CA GLY A 62 -0.41 -0.47 -5.15
C GLY A 62 -1.20 -1.47 -4.33
N THR A 63 -2.46 -1.64 -4.71
CA THR A 63 -3.28 -2.74 -4.18
C THR A 63 -3.23 -3.93 -5.13
N ALA A 64 -2.96 -5.12 -4.58
CA ALA A 64 -2.94 -6.34 -5.36
C ALA A 64 -3.61 -7.50 -4.58
N ILE A 65 -4.87 -7.42 -4.42
CA ILE A 65 -5.86 -6.49 -4.98
C ILE A 65 -6.71 -5.88 -3.87
N MET A 66 -7.41 -4.77 -4.17
CA MET A 66 -8.52 -4.28 -3.35
C MET A 66 -9.79 -5.04 -3.74
N GLN A 67 -10.51 -5.58 -2.75
CA GLN A 67 -11.72 -6.37 -3.01
C GLN A 67 -12.86 -5.49 -3.56
N VAL A 68 -13.33 -5.82 -4.75
CA VAL A 68 -14.44 -5.11 -5.41
C VAL A 68 -15.74 -5.22 -4.61
N THR A 69 -15.98 -6.38 -4.00
CA THR A 69 -17.22 -6.65 -3.26
C THR A 69 -17.25 -6.03 -1.86
N ALA A 70 -16.11 -5.62 -1.34
CA ALA A 70 -16.01 -5.06 0.01
C ALA A 70 -16.38 -3.59 0.09
N ARG A 71 -16.44 -2.88 -1.04
CA ARG A 71 -16.67 -1.44 -1.10
C ARG A 71 -17.63 -1.08 -2.22
N ALA A 72 -18.50 -0.11 -1.98
CA ALA A 72 -19.27 0.49 -3.07
C ALA A 72 -18.32 1.17 -4.08
N PRO A 73 -18.64 1.17 -5.38
CA PRO A 73 -17.79 1.78 -6.40
C PRO A 73 -17.40 3.24 -6.12
N ALA A 74 -18.32 4.02 -5.60
CA ALA A 74 -18.06 5.41 -5.21
C ALA A 74 -17.02 5.50 -4.09
N MET A 75 -17.07 4.61 -3.10
CA MET A 75 -16.08 4.57 -2.03
C MET A 75 -14.70 4.17 -2.57
N THR A 76 -14.64 3.21 -3.47
CA THR A 76 -13.38 2.82 -4.13
C THR A 76 -12.76 4.01 -4.87
N ALA A 77 -13.57 4.76 -5.62
CA ALA A 77 -13.10 5.94 -6.34
C ALA A 77 -12.57 7.03 -5.39
N MET A 78 -13.33 7.35 -4.33
CA MET A 78 -12.89 8.34 -3.33
C MET A 78 -11.60 7.92 -2.62
N THR A 79 -11.49 6.64 -2.26
CA THR A 79 -10.29 6.08 -1.63
C THR A 79 -9.08 6.20 -2.55
N ALA A 80 -9.24 5.84 -3.82
CA ALA A 80 -8.16 5.92 -4.82
C ALA A 80 -7.70 7.37 -5.02
N MET A 81 -8.63 8.31 -5.12
CA MET A 81 -8.32 9.73 -5.24
C MET A 81 -7.58 10.25 -4.01
N THR A 82 -8.02 9.87 -2.82
CA THR A 82 -7.38 10.28 -1.56
C THR A 82 -5.97 9.72 -1.45
N LEU A 83 -5.78 8.44 -1.71
CA LEU A 83 -4.45 7.82 -1.70
C LEU A 83 -3.53 8.42 -2.75
N SER A 84 -4.05 8.74 -3.94
CA SER A 84 -3.28 9.42 -4.98
C SER A 84 -2.81 10.79 -4.50
N ALA A 85 -3.68 11.57 -3.88
CA ALA A 85 -3.33 12.87 -3.33
C ALA A 85 -2.29 12.75 -2.19
N LEU A 86 -2.52 11.86 -1.23
CA LEU A 86 -1.61 11.65 -0.10
C LEU A 86 -0.22 11.17 -0.54
N SER A 87 -0.15 10.40 -1.61
CA SER A 87 1.08 9.83 -2.13
C SER A 87 1.73 10.66 -3.26
N GLU A 88 1.19 11.83 -3.55
CA GLU A 88 1.66 12.68 -4.66
C GLU A 88 1.67 11.92 -6.01
N GLY A 89 0.59 11.23 -6.30
CA GLY A 89 0.39 10.51 -7.56
C GLY A 89 1.07 9.15 -7.68
N ARG A 90 1.61 8.60 -6.58
CA ARG A 90 2.28 7.30 -6.59
C ARG A 90 1.34 6.10 -6.44
N PHE A 91 0.05 6.33 -6.24
CA PHE A 91 -0.91 5.23 -6.00
C PHE A 91 -1.31 4.52 -7.30
N ILE A 92 -1.41 3.20 -7.22
CA ILE A 92 -1.88 2.31 -8.29
C ILE A 92 -3.04 1.49 -7.75
N LEU A 93 -4.21 1.65 -8.39
CA LEU A 93 -5.39 0.87 -8.03
C LEU A 93 -5.40 -0.48 -8.75
N GLY A 94 -5.28 -1.56 -7.99
CA GLY A 94 -5.50 -2.94 -8.45
C GLY A 94 -6.77 -3.50 -7.83
N LEU A 95 -7.65 -4.01 -8.67
CA LEU A 95 -8.95 -4.58 -8.29
C LEU A 95 -9.01 -6.06 -8.60
#